data_fe94b3765990e1e030c153ff2cf6666c
#
_entry.id   fe94b3765990e1e030c153ff2cf6666c
#
_cell.length_a   1.000
_cell.length_b   1.000
_cell.length_c   1.000
_cell.angle_alpha   90.00
_cell.angle_beta   90.00
_cell.angle_gamma   90.00
#
_symmetry.space_group_name_H-M   'P 1'
#
loop_
_entity.id
_entity.type
_entity.pdbx_description
1 polymer ?
#
loop_
_entity_poly.entity_id
_entity_poly.type
_entity_poly.pdbx_seq_one_letter_code
_entity_poly.pdbx_strand_id
1 'polypeptide(L)'
;LAYGQRPVDLVNPLVDSANSRWFFFTSATRPFGMVNLSPDMGTAGAWESGYRYNQKTINFFSHIHAWQLSGVPVLPTTGEIKAHLGPKAYGSAYSHDRETVEAGYHAVVLDDYNIKAELTSTVRVGFHRYTFPKSDQSAVILDLSAQLGPSGTESGYVKKVSNKKIKGYAVMEKTIRRPKATKVFFAIHFNKPFEALHAFKDGKLLGEVKEFEGEKGGVYPVFTTQQGDQLLMKVAISYVSMKQAELNLNTELPHWDFNAVVEDSKNQWNDYLS
;
A
#
# COMPACT_ATOMS: atom_id res chain seq x y z
N LEU A 1 -27.19 -22.67 -20.10
CA LEU A 1 -27.39 -21.27 -19.76
C LEU A 1 -26.04 -20.58 -19.93
N ALA A 2 -25.88 -19.77 -20.99
CA ALA A 2 -24.74 -18.87 -21.12
C ALA A 2 -24.83 -17.89 -19.93
N TYR A 3 -23.88 -17.94 -19.01
CA TYR A 3 -23.72 -16.90 -17.99
C TYR A 3 -23.39 -15.61 -18.76
N GLY A 4 -24.31 -14.68 -18.76
CA GLY A 4 -24.07 -13.35 -19.31
C GLY A 4 -22.86 -12.74 -18.60
N GLN A 5 -22.01 -12.06 -19.35
CA GLN A 5 -20.87 -11.33 -18.82
C GLN A 5 -21.37 -10.32 -17.77
N ARG A 6 -20.79 -10.34 -16.57
CA ARG A 6 -21.20 -9.40 -15.51
C ARG A 6 -20.74 -7.98 -15.87
N PRO A 7 -21.52 -6.91 -15.57
CA PRO A 7 -21.09 -5.53 -15.83
C PRO A 7 -19.69 -5.20 -15.30
N VAL A 8 -19.32 -5.74 -14.14
CA VAL A 8 -17.99 -5.54 -13.52
C VAL A 8 -16.84 -6.08 -14.40
N ASP A 9 -17.08 -7.14 -15.16
CA ASP A 9 -16.07 -7.76 -16.02
C ASP A 9 -15.80 -6.93 -17.30
N LEU A 10 -16.64 -5.91 -17.58
CA LEU A 10 -16.49 -4.96 -18.68
C LEU A 10 -15.71 -3.69 -18.27
N VAL A 11 -15.44 -3.50 -17.00
CA VAL A 11 -14.72 -2.32 -16.51
C VAL A 11 -13.25 -2.41 -16.89
N ASN A 12 -12.74 -1.35 -17.51
CA ASN A 12 -11.30 -1.17 -17.72
C ASN A 12 -10.77 -0.08 -16.78
N PRO A 13 -10.16 -0.44 -15.63
CA PRO A 13 -9.67 0.54 -14.67
C PRO A 13 -8.47 1.35 -15.15
N LEU A 14 -7.86 0.98 -16.27
CA LEU A 14 -6.73 1.68 -16.88
C LEU A 14 -7.14 2.85 -17.79
N VAL A 15 -8.44 3.04 -18.03
CA VAL A 15 -8.92 4.16 -18.85
C VAL A 15 -8.37 5.49 -18.30
N ASP A 16 -7.79 6.30 -19.19
CA ASP A 16 -7.15 7.61 -18.92
C ASP A 16 -5.93 7.58 -17.99
N SER A 17 -5.43 6.42 -17.59
CA SER A 17 -4.27 6.33 -16.70
C SER A 17 -2.95 6.78 -17.34
N ALA A 18 -2.88 6.87 -18.66
CA ALA A 18 -1.71 7.35 -19.40
C ALA A 18 -1.63 8.88 -19.50
N ASN A 19 -2.77 9.56 -19.65
CA ASN A 19 -2.84 10.98 -20.03
C ASN A 19 -3.44 11.90 -18.99
N SER A 20 -4.10 11.36 -17.97
CA SER A 20 -4.65 12.19 -16.89
C SER A 20 -3.55 12.98 -16.19
N ARG A 21 -3.79 14.26 -15.97
CA ARG A 21 -2.94 15.12 -15.16
C ARG A 21 -3.26 15.06 -13.67
N TRP A 22 -4.36 14.38 -13.35
CA TRP A 22 -4.84 14.28 -12.00
C TRP A 22 -4.17 13.13 -11.28
N PHE A 23 -4.19 13.21 -10.00
CA PHE A 23 -3.88 12.17 -9.07
C PHE A 23 -4.72 10.93 -9.36
N PHE A 24 -4.09 9.80 -9.62
CA PHE A 24 -4.76 8.62 -10.14
C PHE A 24 -4.54 7.40 -9.26
N PHE A 25 -5.54 6.57 -9.14
CA PHE A 25 -5.44 5.24 -8.54
C PHE A 25 -6.18 4.22 -9.40
N THR A 26 -5.68 2.99 -9.37
CA THR A 26 -6.31 1.85 -10.01
C THR A 26 -7.32 1.20 -9.08
N SER A 27 -7.74 0.00 -9.34
CA SER A 27 -9.01 -0.54 -8.89
C SER A 27 -8.96 -1.46 -7.68
N ALA A 28 -7.85 -1.57 -6.95
CA ALA A 28 -7.82 -2.35 -5.69
C ALA A 28 -8.60 -1.63 -4.57
N THR A 29 -9.82 -1.21 -4.87
CA THR A 29 -10.69 -0.42 -3.99
C THR A 29 -12.15 -0.88 -4.09
N ARG A 30 -12.91 -0.60 -3.06
CA ARG A 30 -14.37 -0.79 -3.00
C ARG A 30 -15.11 0.41 -3.54
N PRO A 31 -16.35 0.26 -4.01
CA PRO A 31 -17.24 1.40 -4.24
C PRO A 31 -17.29 2.28 -2.99
N PHE A 32 -16.93 3.59 -3.14
CA PHE A 32 -16.89 4.58 -2.04
C PHE A 32 -16.02 4.20 -0.83
N GLY A 33 -15.01 3.33 -1.05
CA GLY A 33 -14.06 2.95 0.00
C GLY A 33 -13.23 4.14 0.48
N MET A 34 -12.90 4.15 1.79
CA MET A 34 -11.92 5.08 2.35
C MET A 34 -10.50 4.70 1.90
N VAL A 35 -10.22 3.40 1.78
CA VAL A 35 -8.97 2.89 1.22
C VAL A 35 -9.07 2.90 -0.30
N ASN A 36 -8.12 3.58 -0.93
CA ASN A 36 -7.89 3.59 -2.37
C ASN A 36 -6.51 2.98 -2.65
N LEU A 37 -6.40 1.66 -2.52
CA LEU A 37 -5.13 0.96 -2.64
C LEU A 37 -4.69 0.86 -4.10
N SER A 38 -3.48 1.32 -4.41
CA SER A 38 -2.93 1.36 -5.76
C SER A 38 -1.41 1.40 -5.76
N PRO A 39 -0.76 0.95 -6.84
CA PRO A 39 0.64 1.29 -7.10
C PRO A 39 0.82 2.80 -7.31
N ASP A 40 1.96 3.31 -6.88
CA ASP A 40 2.39 4.70 -7.09
C ASP A 40 3.70 4.74 -7.87
N MET A 41 3.74 5.54 -8.92
CA MET A 41 4.86 5.67 -9.83
C MET A 41 5.43 7.08 -9.81
N GLY A 42 4.65 8.08 -10.17
CA GLY A 42 4.99 9.48 -10.00
C GLY A 42 4.66 9.95 -8.59
N THR A 43 5.66 10.31 -7.79
CA THR A 43 5.46 10.60 -6.36
C THR A 43 5.76 12.05 -5.96
N ALA A 44 6.51 12.79 -6.77
CA ALA A 44 7.02 14.11 -6.40
C ALA A 44 6.06 15.22 -6.78
N GLY A 45 5.30 15.77 -5.84
CA GLY A 45 4.70 17.12 -5.85
C GLY A 45 3.82 17.56 -7.03
N ALA A 46 3.65 16.71 -8.04
CA ALA A 46 3.01 17.05 -9.30
C ALA A 46 1.56 16.55 -9.37
N TRP A 47 0.80 17.14 -10.28
CA TRP A 47 -0.52 16.71 -10.61
C TRP A 47 -0.58 15.30 -11.23
N GLU A 48 0.54 14.80 -11.75
CA GLU A 48 0.67 13.51 -12.41
C GLU A 48 1.15 12.40 -11.46
N SER A 49 0.79 12.47 -10.20
CA SER A 49 1.16 11.49 -9.18
C SER A 49 0.22 10.29 -9.16
N GLY A 50 0.67 9.18 -8.56
CA GLY A 50 -0.06 7.93 -8.48
C GLY A 50 0.31 6.95 -9.60
N TYR A 51 -0.64 6.12 -10.01
CA TYR A 51 -0.44 5.18 -11.10
C TYR A 51 -0.40 5.90 -12.45
N ARG A 52 0.59 5.54 -13.27
CA ARG A 52 0.77 6.10 -14.62
C ARG A 52 1.16 4.99 -15.58
N TYR A 53 0.29 4.66 -16.52
CA TYR A 53 0.48 3.56 -17.47
C TYR A 53 1.82 3.64 -18.23
N ASN A 54 2.27 4.84 -18.58
CA ASN A 54 3.51 5.04 -19.35
C ASN A 54 4.79 4.97 -18.50
N GLN A 55 4.70 4.91 -17.19
CA GLN A 55 5.86 4.77 -16.31
C GLN A 55 6.27 3.31 -16.14
N LYS A 56 7.54 3.07 -15.83
CA LYS A 56 8.13 1.72 -15.79
C LYS A 56 8.59 1.30 -14.40
N THR A 57 8.36 2.13 -13.38
CA THR A 57 8.81 1.88 -12.01
C THR A 57 7.66 2.11 -11.04
N ILE A 58 7.41 1.12 -10.19
CA ILE A 58 6.52 1.24 -9.02
C ILE A 58 7.39 1.63 -7.84
N ASN A 59 7.07 2.75 -7.20
CA ASN A 59 7.80 3.26 -6.04
C ASN A 59 7.26 2.69 -4.72
N PHE A 60 5.96 2.54 -4.61
CA PHE A 60 5.29 1.91 -3.46
C PHE A 60 3.80 1.66 -3.77
N PHE A 61 3.08 1.09 -2.79
CA PHE A 61 1.62 0.96 -2.78
C PHE A 61 1.09 1.81 -1.63
N SER A 62 0.27 2.83 -1.91
CA SER A 62 -0.36 3.63 -0.85
C SER A 62 -1.85 3.36 -0.72
N HIS A 63 -2.40 3.71 0.43
CA HIS A 63 -3.76 3.37 0.84
C HIS A 63 -4.73 4.54 0.72
N ILE A 64 -4.22 5.73 0.41
CA ILE A 64 -5.00 6.95 0.27
C ILE A 64 -4.55 7.68 -0.98
N HIS A 65 -5.48 7.88 -1.91
CA HIS A 65 -5.30 8.63 -3.14
C HIS A 65 -6.40 9.68 -3.21
N ALA A 66 -6.21 10.79 -2.53
CA ALA A 66 -7.12 11.92 -2.54
C ALA A 66 -6.37 13.16 -2.98
N TRP A 67 -7.07 14.17 -3.49
CA TRP A 67 -6.47 15.34 -4.11
C TRP A 67 -5.31 15.98 -3.32
N GLN A 68 -5.38 16.07 -2.04
CA GLN A 68 -4.33 16.66 -1.21
C GLN A 68 -4.14 15.87 0.08
N LEU A 69 -4.37 14.58 0.00
CA LEU A 69 -4.15 13.64 1.08
C LEU A 69 -3.72 12.31 0.49
N SER A 70 -2.62 11.78 0.99
CA SER A 70 -2.12 10.44 0.67
C SER A 70 -1.68 9.77 1.97
N GLY A 71 -1.21 8.55 1.89
CA GLY A 71 -0.56 7.99 3.08
C GLY A 71 -0.49 6.49 3.15
N VAL A 72 0.29 6.08 4.14
CA VAL A 72 0.62 4.70 4.47
C VAL A 72 1.21 3.96 3.26
N PRO A 73 2.29 4.48 2.65
CA PRO A 73 2.98 3.83 1.53
C PRO A 73 3.81 2.64 2.01
N VAL A 74 3.68 1.51 1.31
CA VAL A 74 4.41 0.27 1.61
C VAL A 74 5.00 -0.33 0.35
N LEU A 75 6.16 -1.01 0.47
CA LEU A 75 6.72 -1.81 -0.62
C LEU A 75 7.40 -3.07 -0.07
N PRO A 76 7.05 -4.27 -0.58
CA PRO A 76 7.81 -5.49 -0.29
C PRO A 76 9.12 -5.50 -1.07
N THR A 77 10.20 -5.93 -0.44
CA THR A 77 11.54 -6.00 -1.03
C THR A 77 12.27 -7.27 -0.63
N THR A 78 13.30 -7.63 -1.40
CA THR A 78 14.27 -8.68 -1.07
C THR A 78 15.69 -8.16 -1.27
N GLY A 79 16.67 -8.75 -0.58
CA GLY A 79 18.07 -8.39 -0.68
C GLY A 79 18.41 -7.09 0.03
N GLU A 80 19.35 -6.33 -0.49
CA GLU A 80 19.84 -5.10 0.14
C GLU A 80 18.72 -4.10 0.43
N ILE A 81 18.61 -3.65 1.67
CA ILE A 81 17.61 -2.66 2.09
C ILE A 81 18.05 -1.25 1.72
N LYS A 82 17.29 -0.63 0.81
CA LYS A 82 17.52 0.74 0.30
C LYS A 82 16.51 1.75 0.83
N ALA A 83 15.72 1.42 1.85
CA ALA A 83 14.65 2.27 2.39
C ALA A 83 15.12 3.70 2.73
N HIS A 84 16.32 3.84 3.27
CA HIS A 84 16.94 5.11 3.65
C HIS A 84 17.30 6.03 2.47
N LEU A 85 17.35 5.48 1.25
CA LEU A 85 17.69 6.21 0.03
C LEU A 85 16.46 6.77 -0.71
N GLY A 86 15.27 6.46 -0.23
CA GLY A 86 14.00 6.95 -0.76
C GLY A 86 13.43 6.17 -1.95
N PRO A 87 12.22 6.53 -2.42
CA PRO A 87 11.44 5.76 -3.38
C PRO A 87 12.16 5.48 -4.71
N LYS A 88 12.97 6.40 -5.20
CA LYS A 88 13.75 6.22 -6.43
C LYS A 88 14.80 5.10 -6.32
N ALA A 89 15.26 4.78 -5.12
CA ALA A 89 16.28 3.77 -4.89
C ALA A 89 15.69 2.41 -4.54
N TYR A 90 14.55 2.37 -3.85
CA TYR A 90 13.90 1.12 -3.50
C TYR A 90 12.72 0.75 -4.40
N GLY A 91 12.28 1.63 -5.30
CA GLY A 91 11.26 1.31 -6.30
C GLY A 91 11.68 0.15 -7.19
N SER A 92 10.73 -0.51 -7.83
CA SER A 92 10.98 -1.66 -8.70
C SER A 92 10.46 -1.43 -10.11
N ALA A 93 11.23 -1.87 -11.09
CA ALA A 93 10.74 -2.04 -12.45
C ALA A 93 9.58 -3.05 -12.48
N TYR A 94 8.71 -2.93 -13.48
CA TYR A 94 7.60 -3.85 -13.74
C TYR A 94 7.25 -3.87 -15.25
N SER A 95 6.46 -4.87 -15.65
CA SER A 95 5.92 -4.98 -17.01
C SER A 95 4.42 -5.19 -16.99
N HIS A 96 3.70 -4.55 -17.91
CA HIS A 96 2.27 -4.78 -18.13
C HIS A 96 1.93 -6.22 -18.55
N ASP A 97 2.89 -6.97 -19.11
CA ASP A 97 2.71 -8.40 -19.43
C ASP A 97 2.52 -9.25 -18.17
N ARG A 98 2.91 -8.72 -17.01
CA ARG A 98 2.78 -9.38 -15.69
C ARG A 98 1.94 -8.55 -14.72
N GLU A 99 1.03 -7.75 -15.27
CA GLU A 99 0.09 -6.93 -14.53
C GLU A 99 -1.35 -7.39 -14.80
N THR A 100 -2.18 -7.39 -13.79
CA THR A 100 -3.62 -7.60 -13.90
C THR A 100 -4.35 -6.52 -13.12
N VAL A 101 -5.25 -5.80 -13.79
CA VAL A 101 -6.02 -4.70 -13.18
C VAL A 101 -7.50 -4.95 -13.45
N GLU A 102 -8.24 -5.19 -12.39
CA GLU A 102 -9.68 -5.44 -12.42
C GLU A 102 -10.38 -4.61 -11.33
N ALA A 103 -11.67 -4.40 -11.44
CA ALA A 103 -12.42 -3.72 -10.39
C ALA A 103 -12.28 -4.47 -9.04
N GLY A 104 -11.69 -3.82 -8.06
CA GLY A 104 -11.43 -4.39 -6.73
C GLY A 104 -10.16 -5.22 -6.59
N TYR A 105 -9.35 -5.33 -7.65
CA TYR A 105 -8.13 -6.14 -7.62
C TYR A 105 -7.03 -5.56 -8.51
N HIS A 106 -5.79 -5.60 -8.02
CA HIS A 106 -4.60 -5.27 -8.79
C HIS A 106 -3.49 -6.26 -8.48
N ALA A 107 -2.87 -6.85 -9.48
CA ALA A 107 -1.70 -7.69 -9.34
C ALA A 107 -0.57 -7.22 -10.24
N VAL A 108 0.66 -7.27 -9.75
CA VAL A 108 1.85 -6.89 -10.51
C VAL A 108 3.07 -7.65 -10.00
N VAL A 109 4.05 -7.89 -10.86
CA VAL A 109 5.35 -8.43 -10.44
C VAL A 109 6.36 -7.28 -10.33
N LEU A 110 6.98 -7.17 -9.16
CA LEU A 110 8.10 -6.28 -8.90
C LEU A 110 9.37 -6.97 -9.38
N ASP A 111 9.88 -6.53 -10.55
CA ASP A 111 10.92 -7.25 -11.30
C ASP A 111 12.25 -7.30 -10.56
N ASP A 112 12.64 -6.18 -9.92
CA ASP A 112 13.92 -6.09 -9.20
C ASP A 112 13.96 -6.98 -7.95
N TYR A 113 12.81 -7.36 -7.43
CA TYR A 113 12.67 -8.17 -6.21
C TYR A 113 12.12 -9.57 -6.50
N ASN A 114 11.66 -9.83 -7.73
CA ASN A 114 10.94 -11.06 -8.10
C ASN A 114 9.78 -11.38 -7.13
N ILE A 115 9.03 -10.35 -6.76
CA ILE A 115 7.87 -10.46 -5.85
C ILE A 115 6.59 -10.24 -6.66
N LYS A 116 5.65 -11.19 -6.62
CA LYS A 116 4.28 -10.92 -7.07
C LYS A 116 3.53 -10.23 -5.94
N ALA A 117 3.09 -9.00 -6.18
CA ALA A 117 2.23 -8.22 -5.30
C ALA A 117 0.79 -8.26 -5.80
N GLU A 118 -0.14 -8.62 -4.93
CA GLU A 118 -1.57 -8.66 -5.20
C GLU A 118 -2.30 -7.81 -4.15
N LEU A 119 -3.19 -6.96 -4.60
CA LEU A 119 -3.86 -5.93 -3.81
C LEU A 119 -5.37 -6.05 -3.94
N THR A 120 -6.07 -5.93 -2.83
CA THR A 120 -7.53 -5.75 -2.76
C THR A 120 -7.86 -4.95 -1.48
N SER A 121 -9.13 -4.66 -1.22
CA SER A 121 -9.50 -3.93 0.00
C SER A 121 -10.91 -4.25 0.47
N THR A 122 -11.18 -3.93 1.74
CA THR A 122 -12.51 -3.61 2.26
C THR A 122 -12.69 -2.08 2.24
N VAL A 123 -13.72 -1.56 2.87
CA VAL A 123 -13.98 -0.11 2.90
C VAL A 123 -12.84 0.67 3.57
N ARG A 124 -12.24 0.13 4.66
CA ARG A 124 -11.22 0.82 5.48
C ARG A 124 -9.94 0.03 5.67
N VAL A 125 -9.81 -1.14 5.03
CA VAL A 125 -8.63 -2.01 5.16
C VAL A 125 -8.09 -2.39 3.80
N GLY A 126 -6.85 -2.03 3.50
CA GLY A 126 -6.10 -2.58 2.38
C GLY A 126 -5.64 -4.00 2.71
N PHE A 127 -5.74 -4.90 1.75
CA PHE A 127 -5.31 -6.28 1.91
C PHE A 127 -4.32 -6.65 0.82
N HIS A 128 -3.13 -7.06 1.24
CA HIS A 128 -2.01 -7.38 0.37
C HIS A 128 -1.67 -8.86 0.48
N ARG A 129 -1.32 -9.47 -0.65
CA ARG A 129 -0.69 -10.78 -0.73
C ARG A 129 0.60 -10.64 -1.53
N TYR A 130 1.73 -10.92 -0.89
CA TYR A 130 3.05 -10.90 -1.52
C TYR A 130 3.59 -12.31 -1.63
N THR A 131 3.89 -12.76 -2.86
CA THR A 131 4.55 -14.04 -3.09
C THR A 131 6.02 -13.78 -3.30
N PHE A 132 6.84 -14.26 -2.36
CA PHE A 132 8.27 -14.01 -2.31
C PHE A 132 9.11 -15.10 -3.00
N PRO A 133 10.29 -14.78 -3.51
CA PRO A 133 11.35 -15.75 -3.78
C PRO A 133 11.98 -16.21 -2.47
N LYS A 134 12.92 -17.18 -2.55
CA LYS A 134 13.77 -17.52 -1.42
C LYS A 134 14.73 -16.35 -1.12
N SER A 135 14.70 -15.86 0.12
CA SER A 135 15.59 -14.80 0.60
C SER A 135 15.69 -14.82 2.12
N ASP A 136 16.85 -14.56 2.65
CA ASP A 136 17.11 -14.29 4.07
C ASP A 136 16.99 -12.80 4.43
N GLN A 137 16.74 -11.96 3.43
CA GLN A 137 16.61 -10.49 3.55
C GLN A 137 15.33 -10.00 2.87
N SER A 138 14.19 -10.59 3.22
CA SER A 138 12.88 -10.09 2.79
C SER A 138 12.36 -9.05 3.78
N ALA A 139 11.74 -7.98 3.27
CA ALA A 139 11.18 -6.93 4.12
C ALA A 139 9.92 -6.31 3.51
N VAL A 140 9.18 -5.55 4.32
CA VAL A 140 8.15 -4.63 3.85
C VAL A 140 8.51 -3.23 4.35
N ILE A 141 8.89 -2.35 3.44
CA ILE A 141 9.18 -0.95 3.78
C ILE A 141 7.86 -0.23 4.02
N LEU A 142 7.74 0.47 5.14
CA LEU A 142 6.73 1.48 5.44
C LEU A 142 7.43 2.83 5.51
N ASP A 143 7.38 3.59 4.44
CA ASP A 143 8.05 4.88 4.31
C ASP A 143 7.13 6.02 4.72
N LEU A 144 7.24 6.48 5.97
CA LEU A 144 6.44 7.59 6.49
C LEU A 144 6.96 8.96 6.04
N SER A 145 8.01 9.02 5.23
CA SER A 145 8.51 10.25 4.61
C SER A 145 8.21 10.36 3.12
N ALA A 146 7.62 9.33 2.53
CA ALA A 146 7.28 9.34 1.12
C ALA A 146 6.22 10.40 0.81
N GLN A 147 6.39 11.06 -0.33
CA GLN A 147 5.47 12.05 -0.85
C GLN A 147 4.66 11.46 -1.99
N LEU A 148 3.38 11.83 -2.07
CA LEU A 148 2.52 11.52 -3.20
C LEU A 148 1.71 12.77 -3.58
N GLY A 149 1.94 13.27 -4.80
CA GLY A 149 1.34 14.51 -5.28
C GLY A 149 1.70 15.72 -4.43
N PRO A 150 0.77 16.63 -4.22
CA PRO A 150 0.98 17.81 -3.37
C PRO A 150 0.93 17.51 -1.86
N SER A 151 0.84 16.24 -1.47
CA SER A 151 0.75 15.83 -0.07
C SER A 151 2.06 15.22 0.41
N GLY A 152 2.79 15.96 1.23
CA GLY A 152 3.96 15.48 1.96
C GLY A 152 3.60 15.00 3.36
N THR A 153 4.59 14.46 4.07
CA THR A 153 4.46 14.01 5.45
C THR A 153 5.41 14.82 6.34
N GLU A 154 4.88 15.44 7.38
CA GLU A 154 5.68 16.19 8.37
C GLU A 154 6.45 15.25 9.30
N SER A 155 5.76 14.21 9.79
CA SER A 155 6.32 13.25 10.74
C SER A 155 5.53 11.96 10.78
N GLY A 156 6.10 10.93 11.36
CA GLY A 156 5.44 9.65 11.57
C GLY A 156 5.80 9.02 12.91
N TYR A 157 4.91 8.17 13.38
CA TYR A 157 5.11 7.34 14.57
C TYR A 157 4.70 5.91 14.28
N VAL A 158 5.51 4.95 14.71
CA VAL A 158 5.21 3.51 14.65
C VAL A 158 5.57 2.85 15.97
N LYS A 159 4.70 1.95 16.42
CA LYS A 159 4.90 1.09 17.58
C LYS A 159 4.78 -0.38 17.18
N LYS A 160 5.76 -1.20 17.58
CA LYS A 160 5.69 -2.67 17.56
C LYS A 160 4.74 -3.13 18.67
N VAL A 161 3.63 -3.74 18.29
CA VAL A 161 2.66 -4.30 19.26
C VAL A 161 2.99 -5.75 19.56
N SER A 162 3.40 -6.50 18.54
CA SER A 162 3.88 -7.88 18.63
C SER A 162 4.78 -8.18 17.41
N ASN A 163 5.24 -9.41 17.28
CA ASN A 163 5.98 -9.84 16.08
C ASN A 163 5.10 -10.02 14.81
N LYS A 164 3.80 -9.74 14.91
CA LYS A 164 2.86 -9.74 13.76
C LYS A 164 2.10 -8.45 13.59
N LYS A 165 2.30 -7.47 14.48
CA LYS A 165 1.46 -6.27 14.54
C LYS A 165 2.28 -5.02 14.81
N ILE A 166 2.06 -4.01 13.98
CA ILE A 166 2.52 -2.64 14.21
C ILE A 166 1.32 -1.69 14.08
N LYS A 167 1.40 -0.54 14.73
CA LYS A 167 0.43 0.55 14.58
C LYS A 167 1.11 1.90 14.69
N GLY A 168 0.49 2.92 14.15
CA GLY A 168 1.09 4.23 14.16
C GLY A 168 0.22 5.29 13.53
N TYR A 169 0.85 6.40 13.19
CA TYR A 169 0.25 7.49 12.42
C TYR A 169 1.30 8.20 11.57
N ALA A 170 0.84 8.80 10.49
CA ALA A 170 1.56 9.80 9.72
C ALA A 170 0.87 11.16 9.89
N VAL A 171 1.66 12.23 10.04
CA VAL A 171 1.16 13.60 10.06
C VAL A 171 1.36 14.18 8.66
N MET A 172 0.26 14.26 7.91
CA MET A 172 0.26 14.81 6.56
C MET A 172 0.34 16.33 6.63
N GLU A 173 1.28 16.91 5.87
CA GLU A 173 1.49 18.35 5.79
C GLU A 173 0.21 19.10 5.42
N LYS A 174 0.10 20.35 5.90
CA LYS A 174 -0.92 21.28 5.40
C LYS A 174 -0.70 21.55 3.91
N THR A 175 -1.79 21.76 3.21
CA THR A 175 -1.78 22.13 1.80
C THR A 175 -2.64 23.37 1.58
N ILE A 176 -2.60 23.96 0.38
CA ILE A 176 -3.39 25.16 0.07
C ILE A 176 -4.90 24.96 0.27
N ARG A 177 -5.40 23.76 0.07
CA ARG A 177 -6.84 23.44 0.23
C ARG A 177 -7.15 22.69 1.53
N ARG A 178 -6.16 22.23 2.22
CA ARG A 178 -6.24 21.61 3.53
C ARG A 178 -5.27 22.33 4.48
N PRO A 179 -5.69 23.46 5.06
CA PRO A 179 -4.80 24.38 5.77
C PRO A 179 -4.32 23.87 7.14
N LYS A 180 -4.79 22.70 7.59
CA LYS A 180 -4.35 22.05 8.83
C LYS A 180 -3.67 20.74 8.49
N ALA A 181 -2.58 20.42 9.20
CA ALA A 181 -1.98 19.10 9.20
C ALA A 181 -3.02 18.05 9.64
N THR A 182 -2.97 16.88 9.04
CA THR A 182 -3.95 15.82 9.29
C THR A 182 -3.24 14.53 9.67
N LYS A 183 -3.62 13.94 10.79
CA LYS A 183 -3.12 12.62 11.17
C LYS A 183 -3.90 11.53 10.44
N VAL A 184 -3.16 10.63 9.81
CA VAL A 184 -3.65 9.37 9.29
C VAL A 184 -3.14 8.28 10.21
N PHE A 185 -4.03 7.65 10.95
CA PHE A 185 -3.70 6.55 11.85
C PHE A 185 -3.82 5.23 11.10
N PHE A 186 -2.96 4.27 11.45
CA PHE A 186 -3.00 2.94 10.85
C PHE A 186 -2.77 1.83 11.87
N ALA A 187 -3.26 0.63 11.51
CA ALA A 187 -2.91 -0.65 12.14
C ALA A 187 -2.52 -1.63 11.03
N ILE A 188 -1.37 -2.27 11.16
CA ILE A 188 -0.85 -3.23 10.19
C ILE A 188 -0.67 -4.57 10.86
N HIS A 189 -1.31 -5.61 10.31
CA HIS A 189 -1.18 -6.98 10.76
C HIS A 189 -0.61 -7.88 9.66
N PHE A 190 0.27 -8.80 10.05
CA PHE A 190 0.86 -9.82 9.19
C PHE A 190 0.38 -11.21 9.60
N ASN A 191 0.17 -12.11 8.63
CA ASN A 191 -0.19 -13.50 8.92
C ASN A 191 1.01 -14.31 9.48
N LYS A 192 2.24 -13.94 9.09
CA LYS A 192 3.50 -14.54 9.57
C LYS A 192 4.22 -13.58 10.53
N PRO A 193 4.98 -14.10 11.50
CA PRO A 193 5.79 -13.23 12.36
C PRO A 193 6.97 -12.66 11.57
N PHE A 194 7.31 -11.41 11.82
CA PHE A 194 8.57 -10.83 11.41
C PHE A 194 9.64 -11.07 12.50
N GLU A 195 10.89 -11.19 12.09
CA GLU A 195 12.03 -11.47 12.96
C GLU A 195 12.41 -10.24 13.77
N ALA A 196 12.53 -9.10 13.11
CA ALA A 196 12.84 -7.81 13.70
C ALA A 196 12.06 -6.69 13.03
N LEU A 197 11.83 -5.59 13.76
CA LEU A 197 11.37 -4.33 13.21
C LEU A 197 12.56 -3.37 13.22
N HIS A 198 13.05 -3.01 12.04
CA HIS A 198 14.10 -2.02 11.87
C HIS A 198 13.52 -0.67 11.48
N ALA A 199 14.30 0.39 11.66
CA ALA A 199 13.95 1.73 11.24
C ALA A 199 15.00 2.31 10.28
N PHE A 200 14.60 3.38 9.58
CA PHE A 200 15.51 4.27 8.86
C PHE A 200 15.11 5.71 9.10
N LYS A 201 16.08 6.61 9.12
CA LYS A 201 15.86 8.02 9.37
C LYS A 201 17.03 8.85 8.81
N ASP A 202 16.72 10.02 8.23
CA ASP A 202 17.71 10.99 7.75
C ASP A 202 18.80 10.37 6.86
N GLY A 203 18.39 9.51 5.91
CA GLY A 203 19.29 8.86 4.97
C GLY A 203 20.15 7.73 5.57
N LYS A 204 19.81 7.20 6.75
CA LYS A 204 20.55 6.14 7.42
C LYS A 204 19.64 4.99 7.82
N LEU A 205 20.16 3.76 7.71
CA LEU A 205 19.54 2.59 8.35
C LEU A 205 19.84 2.61 9.85
N LEU A 206 18.82 2.31 10.63
CA LEU A 206 18.90 2.13 12.07
C LEU A 206 18.72 0.65 12.41
N GLY A 207 19.19 0.24 13.57
CA GLY A 207 19.00 -1.11 14.07
C GLY A 207 17.55 -1.42 14.46
N GLU A 208 17.37 -2.54 15.17
CA GLU A 208 16.05 -2.96 15.65
C GLU A 208 15.46 -1.93 16.62
N VAL A 209 14.16 -1.67 16.46
CA VAL A 209 13.40 -0.72 17.26
C VAL A 209 12.11 -1.34 17.77
N LYS A 210 11.63 -0.85 18.91
CA LYS A 210 10.27 -1.13 19.43
C LYS A 210 9.29 -0.01 19.02
N GLU A 211 9.81 1.19 18.88
CA GLU A 211 9.07 2.38 18.46
C GLU A 211 9.96 3.24 17.57
N PHE A 212 9.33 3.95 16.66
CA PHE A 212 9.96 4.95 15.79
C PHE A 212 9.12 6.24 15.83
N GLU A 213 9.79 7.36 15.92
CA GLU A 213 9.19 8.69 15.75
C GLU A 213 10.17 9.60 15.02
N GLY A 214 9.69 10.30 14.00
CA GLY A 214 10.55 11.18 13.23
C GLY A 214 9.91 11.78 12.00
N GLU A 215 10.65 12.73 11.38
CA GLU A 215 10.19 13.47 10.20
C GLU A 215 10.57 12.76 8.89
N LYS A 216 11.79 12.28 8.76
CA LYS A 216 12.34 11.73 7.49
C LYS A 216 12.74 10.28 7.66
N GLY A 217 11.76 9.40 7.59
CA GLY A 217 12.06 7.99 7.75
C GLY A 217 10.82 7.12 7.89
N GLY A 218 11.06 5.91 8.37
CA GLY A 218 10.03 4.90 8.54
C GLY A 218 10.60 3.64 9.16
N VAL A 219 9.89 2.54 8.96
CA VAL A 219 10.28 1.23 9.50
C VAL A 219 10.19 0.16 8.43
N TYR A 220 10.86 -0.96 8.67
CA TYR A 220 10.74 -2.16 7.85
C TYR A 220 10.82 -3.42 8.72
N PRO A 221 9.72 -4.19 8.85
CA PRO A 221 9.77 -5.54 9.39
C PRO A 221 10.53 -6.46 8.42
N VAL A 222 11.39 -7.34 8.94
CA VAL A 222 12.19 -8.29 8.16
C VAL A 222 11.72 -9.72 8.36
N PHE A 223 11.87 -10.52 7.31
CA PHE A 223 11.41 -11.91 7.22
C PHE A 223 12.46 -12.76 6.51
N THR A 224 12.54 -14.03 6.87
CA THR A 224 13.14 -15.06 6.00
C THR A 224 12.05 -15.73 5.19
N THR A 225 12.24 -15.86 3.88
CA THR A 225 11.25 -16.44 2.96
C THR A 225 11.83 -17.58 2.14
N GLN A 226 10.98 -18.56 1.81
CA GLN A 226 11.27 -19.60 0.84
C GLN A 226 10.59 -19.28 -0.49
N GLN A 227 11.01 -19.97 -1.56
CA GLN A 227 10.41 -19.82 -2.88
C GLN A 227 8.91 -20.09 -2.84
N GLY A 228 8.10 -19.11 -3.25
CA GLY A 228 6.64 -19.20 -3.27
C GLY A 228 5.96 -18.90 -1.93
N ASP A 229 6.70 -18.50 -0.91
CA ASP A 229 6.13 -18.10 0.38
C ASP A 229 5.19 -16.90 0.22
N GLN A 230 3.98 -17.02 0.76
CA GLN A 230 2.99 -15.94 0.77
C GLN A 230 2.97 -15.22 2.11
N LEU A 231 3.22 -13.93 2.07
CA LEU A 231 3.00 -13.00 3.18
C LEU A 231 1.71 -12.24 2.94
N LEU A 232 0.75 -12.39 3.84
CA LEU A 232 -0.47 -11.59 3.84
C LEU A 232 -0.32 -10.43 4.84
N MET A 233 -0.69 -9.23 4.39
CA MET A 233 -0.64 -8.02 5.19
C MET A 233 -1.95 -7.25 5.08
N LYS A 234 -2.51 -6.86 6.21
CA LYS A 234 -3.69 -6.00 6.33
C LYS A 234 -3.26 -4.63 6.82
N VAL A 235 -3.73 -3.58 6.18
CA VAL A 235 -3.47 -2.19 6.56
C VAL A 235 -4.78 -1.46 6.72
N ALA A 236 -5.22 -1.30 7.94
CA ALA A 236 -6.39 -0.47 8.25
C ALA A 236 -6.00 0.98 8.48
N ILE A 237 -6.85 1.90 8.04
CA ILE A 237 -6.68 3.34 8.24
C ILE A 237 -7.81 3.94 9.06
N SER A 238 -7.52 5.06 9.69
CA SER A 238 -8.49 5.89 10.41
C SER A 238 -8.02 7.34 10.48
N TYR A 239 -8.94 8.29 10.44
CA TYR A 239 -8.68 9.71 10.74
C TYR A 239 -8.97 10.08 12.19
N VAL A 240 -9.30 9.08 13.04
CA VAL A 240 -9.72 9.30 14.44
C VAL A 240 -8.63 8.89 15.42
N SER A 241 -8.15 7.63 15.35
CA SER A 241 -7.14 7.11 16.28
C SER A 241 -6.56 5.78 15.81
N MET A 242 -5.41 5.37 16.38
CA MET A 242 -4.83 4.02 16.21
C MET A 242 -5.78 2.92 16.72
N LYS A 243 -6.55 3.20 17.78
CA LYS A 243 -7.54 2.27 18.32
C LYS A 243 -8.67 2.06 17.31
N GLN A 244 -9.12 3.13 16.65
CA GLN A 244 -10.15 3.04 15.62
C GLN A 244 -9.64 2.30 14.38
N ALA A 245 -8.39 2.52 13.96
CA ALA A 245 -7.80 1.75 12.85
C ALA A 245 -7.77 0.25 13.16
N GLU A 246 -7.38 -0.14 14.37
CA GLU A 246 -7.39 -1.54 14.79
C GLU A 246 -8.82 -2.12 14.88
N LEU A 247 -9.79 -1.33 15.34
CA LEU A 247 -11.20 -1.72 15.34
C LEU A 247 -11.72 -1.94 13.91
N ASN A 248 -11.42 -1.03 12.98
CA ASN A 248 -11.77 -1.18 11.57
C ASN A 248 -11.23 -2.49 10.99
N LEU A 249 -9.95 -2.81 11.26
CA LEU A 249 -9.31 -4.04 10.81
C LEU A 249 -10.02 -5.29 11.34
N ASN A 250 -10.27 -5.34 12.64
CA ASN A 250 -10.85 -6.51 13.28
C ASN A 250 -12.33 -6.71 12.90
N THR A 251 -13.04 -5.62 12.58
CA THR A 251 -14.46 -5.67 12.20
C THR A 251 -14.64 -6.05 10.73
N GLU A 252 -13.87 -5.41 9.84
CA GLU A 252 -14.08 -5.58 8.40
C GLU A 252 -13.35 -6.80 7.84
N LEU A 253 -12.20 -7.15 8.43
CA LEU A 253 -11.34 -8.21 7.91
C LEU A 253 -10.79 -9.11 9.04
N PRO A 254 -11.65 -9.87 9.73
CA PRO A 254 -11.22 -10.76 10.82
C PRO A 254 -10.45 -12.00 10.32
N HIS A 255 -10.63 -12.41 9.07
CA HIS A 255 -10.02 -13.60 8.45
C HIS A 255 -8.86 -13.26 7.51
N TRP A 256 -8.13 -14.28 7.04
CA TRP A 256 -7.00 -14.14 6.12
C TRP A 256 -7.29 -14.71 4.72
N ASP A 257 -8.54 -14.89 4.36
CA ASP A 257 -8.94 -15.35 3.02
C ASP A 257 -8.92 -14.17 2.03
N PHE A 258 -7.80 -14.07 1.30
CA PHE A 258 -7.58 -13.02 0.31
C PHE A 258 -8.54 -13.12 -0.87
N ASN A 259 -8.78 -14.35 -1.36
CA ASN A 259 -9.62 -14.55 -2.53
C ASN A 259 -11.10 -14.25 -2.25
N ALA A 260 -11.57 -14.55 -1.04
CA ALA A 260 -12.92 -14.17 -0.63
C ALA A 260 -13.12 -12.63 -0.64
N VAL A 261 -12.10 -11.86 -0.24
CA VAL A 261 -12.16 -10.39 -0.28
C VAL A 261 -12.16 -9.87 -1.72
N VAL A 262 -11.38 -10.46 -2.61
CA VAL A 262 -11.39 -10.12 -4.05
C VAL A 262 -12.77 -10.34 -4.65
N GLU A 263 -13.36 -11.52 -4.43
CA GLU A 263 -14.68 -11.85 -4.98
C GLU A 263 -15.79 -10.96 -4.39
N ASP A 264 -15.76 -10.72 -3.09
CA ASP A 264 -16.71 -9.81 -2.45
C ASP A 264 -16.59 -8.37 -2.98
N SER A 265 -15.37 -7.90 -3.27
CA SER A 265 -15.14 -6.60 -3.90
C SER A 265 -15.74 -6.54 -5.32
N LYS A 266 -15.51 -7.57 -6.13
CA LYS A 266 -16.09 -7.67 -7.48
C LYS A 266 -17.61 -7.70 -7.44
N ASN A 267 -18.20 -8.43 -6.50
CA ASN A 267 -19.65 -8.49 -6.34
C ASN A 267 -20.24 -7.12 -5.97
N GLN A 268 -19.62 -6.37 -5.06
CA GLN A 268 -20.06 -5.02 -4.73
C GLN A 268 -19.96 -4.06 -5.93
N TRP A 269 -18.88 -4.12 -6.70
CA TRP A 269 -18.78 -3.34 -7.94
C TRP A 269 -19.86 -3.74 -8.94
N ASN A 270 -20.13 -5.05 -9.08
CA ASN A 270 -21.18 -5.52 -9.97
C ASN A 270 -22.56 -4.99 -9.59
N ASP A 271 -22.88 -5.00 -8.28
CA ASP A 271 -24.16 -4.49 -7.78
C ASP A 271 -24.36 -3.00 -8.07
N TYR A 272 -23.27 -2.23 -8.10
CA TYR A 272 -23.30 -0.81 -8.47
C TYR A 272 -23.42 -0.55 -9.97
N LEU A 273 -22.96 -1.47 -10.79
CA LEU A 273 -22.92 -1.33 -12.23
C LEU A 273 -24.13 -1.95 -12.93
N SER A 274 -24.94 -2.74 -12.20
CA SER A 274 -26.16 -3.39 -12.68
C SER A 274 -27.40 -2.52 -12.47
#